data_d32acba752313bd84c85b6bb914bd3e3
#
_entry.id   d32acba752313bd84c85b6bb914bd3e3
#
_cell.length_a   1.000
_cell.length_b   1.000
_cell.length_c   1.000
_cell.angle_alpha   90.00
_cell.angle_beta   90.00
_cell.angle_gamma   90.00
#
_symmetry.space_group_name_H-M   'P 1'
#
loop_
_entity.id
_entity.type
_entity.pdbx_description
1 polymer ?
#
loop_
_entity_poly.entity_id
_entity_poly.type
_entity_poly.pdbx_seq_one_letter_code
_entity_poly.pdbx_strand_id
1 'polypeptide(L)'
;MSDLIWLSEAQMRRIEPYFPLSHGVPRVDDRRIISGIIFVIRNGLRWRDAPAAYGPPKTIYNRFIRWSRMGVFNRIFAALAAKGGKPDQLMIDATHLKAHKLHTVCDGKGRPLVMLLSEGQMSDFKGAALMIDTLPRAKVLLADRGYDADWFRDALAQRDIAACIPSKANRKSPIPHDKQLYRQRHKIENMFGKLKDWRRIHTRYDRCAHTFFSAICIAATIIFWINQ
;
A
#
# COMPACT_ATOMS: atom_id res chain seq x y z
N MET A 1 5.16 18.36 -21.43
CA MET A 1 5.17 16.87 -21.45
C MET A 1 5.87 16.43 -20.17
N SER A 2 5.29 15.53 -19.39
CA SER A 2 5.98 15.00 -18.20
C SER A 2 7.15 14.14 -18.66
N ASP A 3 8.32 14.31 -18.00
CA ASP A 3 9.50 13.49 -18.28
C ASP A 3 9.21 12.00 -18.14
N LEU A 4 9.76 11.18 -19.02
CA LEU A 4 9.60 9.73 -18.98
C LEU A 4 10.24 9.16 -17.71
N ILE A 5 9.57 8.20 -17.10
CA ILE A 5 10.05 7.50 -15.91
C ILE A 5 10.75 6.21 -16.33
N TRP A 6 11.97 6.03 -15.91
CA TRP A 6 12.73 4.78 -16.12
C TRP A 6 13.24 4.26 -14.79
N LEU A 7 12.96 3.01 -14.49
CA LEU A 7 13.61 2.37 -13.34
C LEU A 7 15.10 2.18 -13.62
N SER A 8 15.94 2.45 -12.63
CA SER A 8 17.37 2.16 -12.71
C SER A 8 17.60 0.64 -12.66
N GLU A 9 18.81 0.21 -13.06
CA GLU A 9 19.20 -1.20 -12.93
C GLU A 9 19.18 -1.68 -11.48
N ALA A 10 19.60 -0.82 -10.56
CA ALA A 10 19.54 -1.12 -9.13
C ALA A 10 18.11 -1.36 -8.62
N GLN A 11 17.15 -0.53 -9.08
CA GLN A 11 15.74 -0.71 -8.77
C GLN A 11 15.18 -1.98 -9.41
N MET A 12 15.56 -2.28 -10.65
CA MET A 12 15.16 -3.52 -11.33
C MET A 12 15.65 -4.76 -10.60
N ARG A 13 16.92 -4.84 -10.21
CA ARG A 13 17.46 -5.98 -9.43
C ARG A 13 16.66 -6.29 -8.17
N ARG A 14 15.98 -5.31 -7.60
CA ARG A 14 15.15 -5.51 -6.39
C ARG A 14 13.82 -6.17 -6.67
N ILE A 15 13.24 -5.99 -7.85
CA ILE A 15 11.89 -6.42 -8.21
C ILE A 15 11.87 -7.54 -9.26
N GLU A 16 12.92 -7.67 -10.07
CA GLU A 16 13.02 -8.65 -11.14
C GLU A 16 12.82 -10.11 -10.67
N PRO A 17 13.31 -10.55 -9.50
CA PRO A 17 13.12 -11.93 -9.02
C PRO A 17 11.65 -12.33 -8.83
N TYR A 18 10.73 -11.38 -8.77
CA TYR A 18 9.29 -11.64 -8.59
C TYR A 18 8.52 -11.78 -9.90
N PHE A 19 9.15 -11.45 -11.03
CA PHE A 19 8.49 -11.58 -12.32
C PHE A 19 8.46 -13.04 -12.75
N PRO A 20 7.33 -13.48 -13.36
CA PRO A 20 7.24 -14.86 -13.85
C PRO A 20 8.25 -15.09 -14.97
N LEU A 21 8.80 -16.31 -15.01
CA LEU A 21 9.71 -16.72 -16.06
C LEU A 21 9.03 -16.68 -17.44
N SER A 22 9.82 -16.47 -18.47
CA SER A 22 9.40 -16.58 -19.87
C SER A 22 9.26 -18.05 -20.26
N HIS A 23 8.18 -18.41 -20.91
CA HIS A 23 7.98 -19.75 -21.48
C HIS A 23 8.07 -19.65 -23.02
N GLY A 24 9.17 -20.15 -23.58
CA GLY A 24 9.36 -20.24 -25.02
C GLY A 24 9.82 -18.95 -25.68
N VAL A 25 8.89 -18.03 -25.99
CA VAL A 25 9.21 -16.80 -26.68
C VAL A 25 9.90 -15.77 -25.77
N PRO A 26 11.04 -15.16 -26.19
CA PRO A 26 11.70 -14.11 -25.43
C PRO A 26 10.73 -12.96 -25.11
N ARG A 27 10.73 -12.53 -23.84
CA ARG A 27 9.90 -11.39 -23.42
C ARG A 27 10.50 -10.08 -23.93
N VAL A 28 9.61 -9.12 -24.19
CA VAL A 28 10.00 -7.72 -24.27
C VAL A 28 10.62 -7.32 -22.91
N ASP A 29 11.65 -6.49 -22.96
CA ASP A 29 12.36 -5.96 -21.81
C ASP A 29 11.41 -5.56 -20.67
N ASP A 30 11.51 -6.28 -19.55
CA ASP A 30 10.65 -6.09 -18.38
C ASP A 30 10.84 -4.71 -17.76
N ARG A 31 12.06 -4.13 -17.80
CA ARG A 31 12.33 -2.77 -17.34
C ARG A 31 11.54 -1.74 -18.14
N ARG A 32 11.50 -1.89 -19.44
CA ARG A 32 10.72 -1.03 -20.33
C ARG A 32 9.23 -1.10 -20.01
N ILE A 33 8.70 -2.31 -19.86
CA ILE A 33 7.28 -2.55 -19.59
C ILE A 33 6.88 -2.05 -18.21
N ILE A 34 7.63 -2.37 -17.15
CA ILE A 34 7.28 -1.92 -15.79
C ILE A 34 7.39 -0.40 -15.66
N SER A 35 8.37 0.23 -16.28
CA SER A 35 8.49 1.68 -16.32
C SER A 35 7.27 2.33 -16.99
N GLY A 36 6.79 1.75 -18.09
CA GLY A 36 5.57 2.18 -18.77
C GLY A 36 4.30 1.99 -17.91
N ILE A 37 4.19 0.87 -17.20
CA ILE A 37 3.09 0.63 -16.25
C ILE A 37 3.09 1.71 -15.16
N ILE A 38 4.24 1.99 -14.55
CA ILE A 38 4.40 3.01 -13.52
C ILE A 38 4.00 4.39 -14.05
N PHE A 39 4.46 4.74 -15.26
CA PHE A 39 4.13 6.01 -15.89
C PHE A 39 2.62 6.18 -16.10
N VAL A 40 1.95 5.17 -16.63
CA VAL A 40 0.50 5.17 -16.86
C VAL A 40 -0.27 5.32 -15.54
N ILE A 41 0.12 4.58 -14.49
CA ILE A 41 -0.55 4.61 -13.19
C ILE A 41 -0.35 5.98 -12.51
N ARG A 42 0.87 6.50 -12.50
CA ARG A 42 1.20 7.77 -11.88
C ARG A 42 0.44 8.94 -12.52
N ASN A 43 0.42 8.98 -13.86
CA ASN A 43 -0.19 10.07 -14.61
C ASN A 43 -1.69 9.89 -14.88
N GLY A 44 -2.29 8.74 -14.53
CA GLY A 44 -3.71 8.46 -14.76
C GLY A 44 -4.09 8.37 -16.22
N LEU A 45 -3.20 7.91 -17.09
CA LEU A 45 -3.45 7.80 -18.52
C LEU A 45 -4.36 6.62 -18.85
N ARG A 46 -5.05 6.70 -19.99
CA ARG A 46 -5.60 5.50 -20.63
C ARG A 46 -4.43 4.66 -21.15
N TRP A 47 -4.56 3.35 -21.10
CA TRP A 47 -3.48 2.46 -21.55
C TRP A 47 -3.02 2.72 -22.99
N ARG A 48 -3.97 3.07 -23.88
CA ARG A 48 -3.67 3.40 -25.27
C ARG A 48 -2.84 4.67 -25.47
N ASP A 49 -2.82 5.55 -24.46
CA ASP A 49 -2.09 6.82 -24.49
C ASP A 49 -0.69 6.67 -23.84
N ALA A 50 -0.26 5.44 -23.55
CA ALA A 50 1.08 5.18 -23.05
C ALA A 50 2.13 5.64 -24.06
N PRO A 51 3.20 6.35 -23.64
CA PRO A 51 4.26 6.79 -24.54
C PRO A 51 4.89 5.64 -25.33
N ALA A 52 5.11 5.83 -26.63
CA ALA A 52 5.67 4.81 -27.53
C ALA A 52 7.06 4.33 -27.10
N ALA A 53 7.81 5.16 -26.35
CA ALA A 53 9.10 4.79 -25.76
C ALA A 53 9.02 3.53 -24.90
N TYR A 54 7.89 3.24 -24.25
CA TYR A 54 7.69 2.03 -23.43
C TYR A 54 7.21 0.81 -24.22
N GLY A 55 6.98 0.96 -25.53
CA GLY A 55 6.51 -0.08 -26.43
C GLY A 55 5.00 -0.05 -26.68
N PRO A 56 4.46 -1.08 -27.36
CA PRO A 56 3.04 -1.09 -27.75
C PRO A 56 2.12 -1.04 -26.52
N PRO A 57 1.13 -0.12 -26.50
CA PRO A 57 0.21 0.02 -25.37
C PRO A 57 -0.52 -1.26 -24.98
N LYS A 58 -0.88 -2.10 -25.96
CA LYS A 58 -1.51 -3.41 -25.75
C LYS A 58 -0.58 -4.35 -24.97
N THR A 59 0.72 -4.33 -25.25
CA THR A 59 1.72 -5.15 -24.54
C THR A 59 1.82 -4.72 -23.08
N ILE A 60 1.91 -3.40 -22.82
CA ILE A 60 1.98 -2.83 -21.46
C ILE A 60 0.72 -3.22 -20.67
N TYR A 61 -0.46 -3.03 -21.25
CA TYR A 61 -1.74 -3.39 -20.62
C TYR A 61 -1.85 -4.88 -20.32
N ASN A 62 -1.60 -5.75 -21.31
CA ASN A 62 -1.71 -7.19 -21.13
C ASN A 62 -0.73 -7.70 -20.05
N ARG A 63 0.47 -7.13 -19.98
CA ARG A 63 1.44 -7.46 -18.95
C ARG A 63 0.97 -7.01 -17.57
N PHE A 64 0.44 -5.79 -17.44
CA PHE A 64 -0.15 -5.31 -16.19
C PHE A 64 -1.28 -6.23 -15.71
N ILE A 65 -2.23 -6.57 -16.57
CA ILE A 65 -3.37 -7.45 -16.21
C ILE A 65 -2.89 -8.84 -15.81
N ARG A 66 -1.98 -9.45 -16.59
CA ARG A 66 -1.44 -10.77 -16.29
C ARG A 66 -0.72 -10.79 -14.94
N TRP A 67 0.17 -9.83 -14.70
CA TRP A 67 0.94 -9.75 -13.47
C TRP A 67 0.06 -9.40 -12.26
N SER A 68 -0.98 -8.60 -12.45
CA SER A 68 -1.99 -8.34 -11.41
C SER A 68 -2.72 -9.62 -11.00
N ARG A 69 -3.20 -10.41 -11.98
CA ARG A 69 -3.88 -11.70 -11.72
C ARG A 69 -2.97 -12.70 -11.01
N MET A 70 -1.70 -12.68 -11.31
CA MET A 70 -0.69 -13.51 -10.67
C MET A 70 -0.23 -12.99 -9.30
N GLY A 71 -0.71 -11.84 -8.83
CA GLY A 71 -0.33 -11.21 -7.57
C GLY A 71 1.14 -10.75 -7.51
N VAL A 72 1.79 -10.52 -8.66
CA VAL A 72 3.22 -10.13 -8.72
C VAL A 72 3.47 -8.85 -7.93
N PHE A 73 2.65 -7.83 -8.13
CA PHE A 73 2.85 -6.52 -7.48
C PHE A 73 2.63 -6.57 -5.98
N ASN A 74 1.71 -7.41 -5.52
CA ASN A 74 1.46 -7.63 -4.10
C ASN A 74 2.68 -8.32 -3.44
N ARG A 75 3.27 -9.33 -4.10
CA ARG A 75 4.50 -10.00 -3.62
C ARG A 75 5.68 -9.05 -3.59
N ILE A 76 5.87 -8.22 -4.63
CA ILE A 76 6.93 -7.22 -4.66
C ILE A 76 6.79 -6.27 -3.46
N PHE A 77 5.60 -5.69 -3.28
CA PHE A 77 5.33 -4.79 -2.16
C PHE A 77 5.63 -5.46 -0.82
N ALA A 78 5.04 -6.63 -0.55
CA ALA A 78 5.20 -7.34 0.71
C ALA A 78 6.67 -7.70 0.99
N ALA A 79 7.40 -8.17 -0.02
CA ALA A 79 8.80 -8.55 0.12
C ALA A 79 9.73 -7.36 0.38
N LEU A 80 9.49 -6.21 -0.26
CA LEU A 80 10.28 -5.02 -0.01
C LEU A 80 9.94 -4.38 1.34
N ALA A 81 8.67 -4.37 1.73
CA ALA A 81 8.23 -3.90 3.04
C ALA A 81 8.84 -4.74 4.17
N ALA A 82 8.89 -6.07 4.02
CA ALA A 82 9.51 -6.97 5.00
C ALA A 82 11.03 -6.70 5.20
N LYS A 83 11.72 -6.23 4.17
CA LYS A 83 13.16 -5.85 4.26
C LYS A 83 13.39 -4.54 5.01
N GLY A 84 12.34 -3.77 5.30
CA GLY A 84 12.42 -2.48 5.99
C GLY A 84 12.81 -2.55 7.47
N GLY A 85 13.04 -3.74 8.01
CA GLY A 85 13.40 -3.99 9.41
C GLY A 85 12.20 -4.10 10.35
N LYS A 86 12.48 -4.29 11.63
CA LYS A 86 11.45 -4.35 12.68
C LYS A 86 11.04 -2.94 13.10
N PRO A 87 9.77 -2.55 13.00
CA PRO A 87 9.32 -1.24 13.43
C PRO A 87 9.17 -1.20 14.96
N ASP A 88 9.62 -0.12 15.61
CA ASP A 88 9.29 0.11 17.03
C ASP A 88 7.85 0.57 17.23
N GLN A 89 7.31 1.25 16.20
CA GLN A 89 5.99 1.88 16.22
C GLN A 89 5.20 1.52 14.99
N LEU A 90 3.93 1.22 15.18
CA LEU A 90 2.94 1.04 14.11
C LEU A 90 1.90 2.16 14.14
N MET A 91 1.33 2.44 12.98
CA MET A 91 0.14 3.27 12.84
C MET A 91 -0.86 2.53 11.96
N ILE A 92 -2.12 2.47 12.38
CA ILE A 92 -3.21 1.91 11.57
C ILE A 92 -4.24 2.99 11.27
N ASP A 93 -4.71 3.01 10.04
CA ASP A 93 -5.79 3.89 9.59
C ASP A 93 -6.41 3.36 8.30
N ALA A 94 -7.52 3.95 7.88
CA ALA A 94 -8.16 3.62 6.62
C ALA A 94 -8.60 4.87 5.86
N THR A 95 -8.56 4.81 4.54
CA THR A 95 -9.01 5.90 3.68
C THR A 95 -9.96 5.40 2.60
N HIS A 96 -10.96 6.22 2.27
CA HIS A 96 -11.84 5.93 1.15
C HIS A 96 -11.16 6.20 -0.19
N LEU A 97 -11.31 5.24 -1.10
CA LEU A 97 -10.89 5.32 -2.50
C LEU A 97 -12.09 5.01 -3.39
N LYS A 98 -13.02 5.95 -3.46
CA LYS A 98 -14.34 5.82 -4.12
C LYS A 98 -15.15 4.64 -3.56
N ALA A 99 -15.44 3.62 -4.37
CA ALA A 99 -16.23 2.45 -3.95
C ALA A 99 -15.44 1.46 -3.05
N HIS A 100 -14.17 1.74 -2.76
CA HIS A 100 -13.33 0.91 -1.91
C HIS A 100 -12.82 1.68 -0.69
N LYS A 101 -12.36 0.92 0.30
CA LYS A 101 -11.65 1.43 1.46
C LYS A 101 -10.30 0.74 1.55
N LEU A 102 -9.25 1.53 1.69
CA LEU A 102 -7.89 1.02 1.89
C LEU A 102 -7.53 1.13 3.35
N HIS A 103 -7.42 -0.01 4.01
CA HIS A 103 -6.90 -0.13 5.36
C HIS A 103 -5.39 -0.35 5.29
N THR A 104 -4.62 0.36 6.11
CA THR A 104 -3.16 0.29 6.03
C THR A 104 -2.54 0.32 7.42
N VAL A 105 -1.50 -0.48 7.60
CA VAL A 105 -0.58 -0.38 8.73
C VAL A 105 0.74 0.16 8.21
N CYS A 106 1.24 1.21 8.87
CA CYS A 106 2.52 1.85 8.57
C CYS A 106 3.49 1.68 9.73
N ASP A 107 4.79 1.83 9.44
CA ASP A 107 5.81 2.00 10.46
C ASP A 107 5.85 3.45 11.01
N GLY A 108 6.71 3.70 12.00
CA GLY A 108 6.90 5.02 12.62
C GLY A 108 7.41 6.12 11.66
N LYS A 109 7.82 5.77 10.45
CA LYS A 109 8.20 6.71 9.38
C LYS A 109 7.06 6.99 8.41
N GLY A 110 5.90 6.34 8.58
CA GLY A 110 4.76 6.43 7.67
C GLY A 110 4.92 5.61 6.39
N ARG A 111 5.75 4.56 6.39
CA ARG A 111 5.88 3.65 5.25
C ARG A 111 4.91 2.50 5.39
N PRO A 112 4.08 2.18 4.38
CA PRO A 112 3.09 1.11 4.47
C PRO A 112 3.77 -0.27 4.57
N LEU A 113 3.34 -1.07 5.55
CA LEU A 113 3.82 -2.43 5.80
C LEU A 113 2.79 -3.47 5.37
N VAL A 114 1.53 -3.22 5.72
CA VAL A 114 0.39 -4.09 5.40
C VAL A 114 -0.71 -3.24 4.80
N MET A 115 -1.32 -3.71 3.74
CA MET A 115 -2.44 -3.04 3.08
C MET A 115 -3.56 -4.04 2.78
N LEU A 116 -4.80 -3.64 3.01
CA LEU A 116 -6.02 -4.39 2.72
C LEU A 116 -7.01 -3.50 1.98
N LEU A 117 -7.41 -3.90 0.78
CA LEU A 117 -8.47 -3.23 0.03
C LEU A 117 -9.80 -3.94 0.29
N SER A 118 -10.79 -3.20 0.75
CA SER A 118 -12.13 -3.69 1.05
C SER A 118 -13.21 -2.91 0.32
N GLU A 119 -14.44 -3.33 0.47
CA GLU A 119 -15.60 -2.53 0.08
C GLU A 119 -15.66 -1.23 0.89
N GLY A 120 -16.18 -0.15 0.28
CA GLY A 120 -16.16 1.19 0.87
C GLY A 120 -16.90 1.31 2.20
N GLN A 121 -17.95 0.52 2.42
CA GLN A 121 -18.74 0.50 3.66
C GLN A 121 -18.12 -0.34 4.79
N MET A 122 -17.02 -1.07 4.56
CA MET A 122 -16.39 -1.85 5.62
C MET A 122 -15.94 -0.94 6.76
N SER A 123 -16.31 -1.30 7.99
CA SER A 123 -15.91 -0.55 9.18
C SER A 123 -14.42 -0.73 9.47
N ASP A 124 -13.81 0.25 10.15
CA ASP A 124 -12.41 0.20 10.56
C ASP A 124 -12.13 -0.99 11.46
N PHE A 125 -13.08 -1.35 12.33
CA PHE A 125 -12.99 -2.54 13.19
C PHE A 125 -12.87 -3.84 12.41
N LYS A 126 -13.70 -4.03 11.37
CA LYS A 126 -13.61 -5.23 10.53
C LYS A 126 -12.28 -5.28 9.78
N GLY A 127 -11.84 -4.12 9.27
CA GLY A 127 -10.52 -4.01 8.64
C GLY A 127 -9.38 -4.36 9.61
N ALA A 128 -9.42 -3.83 10.84
CA ALA A 128 -8.44 -4.13 11.87
C ALA A 128 -8.43 -5.63 12.24
N ALA A 129 -9.61 -6.25 12.38
CA ALA A 129 -9.73 -7.68 12.68
C ALA A 129 -9.08 -8.56 11.59
N LEU A 130 -9.23 -8.21 10.33
CA LEU A 130 -8.61 -8.94 9.22
C LEU A 130 -7.08 -8.75 9.15
N MET A 131 -6.55 -7.70 9.77
CA MET A 131 -5.12 -7.36 9.71
C MET A 131 -4.36 -7.71 10.98
N ILE A 132 -5.03 -8.00 12.10
CA ILE A 132 -4.40 -8.15 13.42
C ILE A 132 -3.30 -9.23 13.40
N ASP A 133 -3.54 -10.37 12.75
CA ASP A 133 -2.60 -11.48 12.71
C ASP A 133 -1.38 -11.21 11.80
N THR A 134 -1.51 -10.22 10.90
CA THR A 134 -0.43 -9.82 9.99
C THR A 134 0.44 -8.69 10.53
N LEU A 135 0.10 -8.14 11.69
CA LEU A 135 0.88 -7.04 12.29
C LEU A 135 2.31 -7.53 12.62
N PRO A 136 3.35 -6.80 12.20
CA PRO A 136 4.69 -7.07 12.67
C PRO A 136 4.82 -6.77 14.16
N ARG A 137 5.83 -7.35 14.82
CA ARG A 137 6.16 -7.01 16.21
C ARG A 137 6.54 -5.54 16.31
N ALA A 138 6.00 -4.85 17.33
CA ALA A 138 6.29 -3.46 17.61
C ALA A 138 6.05 -3.17 19.11
N LYS A 139 6.54 -2.05 19.61
CA LYS A 139 6.31 -1.64 21.01
C LYS A 139 4.95 -0.98 21.18
N VAL A 140 4.48 -0.25 20.16
CA VAL A 140 3.25 0.55 20.26
C VAL A 140 2.53 0.64 18.91
N LEU A 141 1.21 0.70 18.96
CA LEU A 141 0.36 0.98 17.79
C LEU A 141 -0.49 2.22 18.04
N LEU A 142 -0.42 3.17 17.12
CA LEU A 142 -1.23 4.38 17.11
C LEU A 142 -2.44 4.17 16.18
N ALA A 143 -3.63 4.53 16.67
CA ALA A 143 -4.84 4.54 15.85
C ALA A 143 -5.77 5.66 16.32
N ASP A 144 -6.71 6.06 15.46
CA ASP A 144 -7.73 7.02 15.87
C ASP A 144 -8.75 6.42 16.84
N ARG A 145 -9.63 7.27 17.39
CA ARG A 145 -10.70 6.83 18.31
C ARG A 145 -11.70 5.86 17.65
N GLY A 146 -11.75 5.80 16.33
CA GLY A 146 -12.55 4.81 15.60
C GLY A 146 -12.14 3.38 15.95
N TYR A 147 -10.88 3.15 16.28
CA TYR A 147 -10.34 1.84 16.67
C TYR A 147 -10.43 1.55 18.18
N ASP A 148 -11.02 2.45 19.00
CA ASP A 148 -11.18 2.24 20.44
C ASP A 148 -12.25 1.17 20.73
N ALA A 149 -11.80 -0.07 20.86
CA ALA A 149 -12.61 -1.22 21.28
C ALA A 149 -11.77 -2.14 22.14
N ASP A 150 -12.41 -2.75 23.17
CA ASP A 150 -11.70 -3.59 24.14
C ASP A 150 -11.05 -4.78 23.44
N TRP A 151 -11.78 -5.48 22.57
CA TRP A 151 -11.22 -6.61 21.81
C TRP A 151 -9.93 -6.25 21.04
N PHE A 152 -9.85 -5.03 20.47
CA PHE A 152 -8.67 -4.62 19.70
C PHE A 152 -7.50 -4.28 20.62
N ARG A 153 -7.77 -3.63 21.77
CA ARG A 153 -6.75 -3.38 22.79
C ARG A 153 -6.22 -4.68 23.40
N ASP A 154 -7.11 -5.63 23.66
CA ASP A 154 -6.75 -6.95 24.19
C ASP A 154 -5.91 -7.75 23.18
N ALA A 155 -6.32 -7.74 21.91
CA ALA A 155 -5.57 -8.38 20.83
C ALA A 155 -4.16 -7.77 20.63
N LEU A 156 -4.01 -6.45 20.80
CA LEU A 156 -2.70 -5.79 20.79
C LEU A 156 -1.88 -6.18 22.04
N ALA A 157 -2.49 -6.20 23.21
CA ALA A 157 -1.82 -6.59 24.47
C ALA A 157 -1.32 -8.05 24.43
N GLN A 158 -2.11 -8.98 23.85
CA GLN A 158 -1.69 -10.37 23.63
C GLN A 158 -0.47 -10.51 22.70
N ARG A 159 -0.16 -9.46 21.94
CA ARG A 159 1.01 -9.38 21.03
C ARG A 159 2.14 -8.52 21.61
N ASP A 160 2.06 -8.14 22.87
CA ASP A 160 2.99 -7.21 23.54
C ASP A 160 3.07 -5.83 22.86
N ILE A 161 1.96 -5.36 22.27
CA ILE A 161 1.88 -4.06 21.59
C ILE A 161 1.03 -3.11 22.44
N ALA A 162 1.61 -2.02 22.93
CA ALA A 162 0.87 -1.00 23.65
C ALA A 162 -0.08 -0.23 22.70
N ALA A 163 -1.33 -0.02 23.12
CA ALA A 163 -2.32 0.71 22.32
C ALA A 163 -2.28 2.22 22.66
N CYS A 164 -1.83 3.06 21.73
CA CYS A 164 -1.94 4.51 21.81
C CYS A 164 -3.16 4.98 21.00
N ILE A 165 -4.35 4.86 21.59
CA ILE A 165 -5.66 5.11 20.96
C ILE A 165 -6.46 6.02 21.89
N PRO A 166 -6.95 7.18 21.42
CA PRO A 166 -7.86 8.02 22.21
C PRO A 166 -9.18 7.30 22.48
N SER A 167 -9.71 7.49 23.68
CA SER A 167 -11.02 6.92 24.02
C SER A 167 -12.16 7.56 23.22
N LYS A 168 -13.17 6.76 22.88
CA LYS A 168 -14.45 7.25 22.37
C LYS A 168 -15.16 8.07 23.43
N ALA A 169 -15.94 9.08 23.00
CA ALA A 169 -16.69 9.94 23.92
C ALA A 169 -17.68 9.18 24.82
N ASN A 170 -18.22 8.06 24.32
CA ASN A 170 -19.19 7.23 25.03
C ASN A 170 -18.57 6.10 25.85
N ARG A 171 -17.23 6.05 26.00
CA ARG A 171 -16.58 5.06 26.85
C ARG A 171 -16.81 5.42 28.34
N LYS A 172 -17.36 4.47 29.12
CA LYS A 172 -17.66 4.68 30.56
C LYS A 172 -16.42 5.07 31.36
N SER A 173 -15.29 4.41 31.10
CA SER A 173 -14.01 4.69 31.76
C SER A 173 -12.97 5.04 30.70
N PRO A 174 -12.63 6.34 30.52
CA PRO A 174 -11.62 6.76 29.55
C PRO A 174 -10.25 6.14 29.85
N ILE A 175 -9.58 5.65 28.81
CA ILE A 175 -8.23 5.09 28.91
C ILE A 175 -7.25 6.17 28.48
N PRO A 176 -6.28 6.56 29.32
CA PRO A 176 -5.28 7.55 28.95
C PRO A 176 -4.39 7.05 27.81
N HIS A 177 -3.91 7.96 26.99
CA HIS A 177 -2.97 7.68 25.93
C HIS A 177 -1.90 8.78 25.87
N ASP A 178 -0.74 8.48 25.32
CA ASP A 178 0.34 9.44 25.12
C ASP A 178 -0.03 10.41 23.99
N LYS A 179 -0.38 11.66 24.36
CA LYS A 179 -0.77 12.71 23.42
C LYS A 179 0.40 13.16 22.54
N GLN A 180 1.64 13.14 23.04
CA GLN A 180 2.82 13.54 22.28
C GLN A 180 3.12 12.49 21.20
N LEU A 181 3.10 11.23 21.58
CA LEU A 181 3.26 10.11 20.65
C LEU A 181 2.13 10.08 19.61
N TYR A 182 0.89 10.27 20.04
CA TYR A 182 -0.29 10.27 19.18
C TYR A 182 -0.21 11.32 18.04
N ARG A 183 0.42 12.46 18.28
CA ARG A 183 0.61 13.50 17.23
C ARG A 183 1.36 12.95 16.01
N GLN A 184 2.16 11.91 16.13
CA GLN A 184 2.88 11.31 15.02
C GLN A 184 1.95 10.60 14.02
N ARG A 185 0.67 10.39 14.35
CA ARG A 185 -0.32 9.76 13.48
C ARG A 185 -0.52 10.48 12.13
N HIS A 186 -0.26 11.80 12.05
CA HIS A 186 -0.30 12.53 10.79
C HIS A 186 0.56 11.90 9.67
N LYS A 187 1.57 11.08 10.03
CA LYS A 187 2.44 10.43 9.04
C LYS A 187 1.69 9.41 8.18
N ILE A 188 0.69 8.71 8.75
CA ILE A 188 -0.13 7.78 7.95
C ILE A 188 -1.09 8.56 7.03
N GLU A 189 -1.59 9.71 7.46
CA GLU A 189 -2.39 10.62 6.62
C GLU A 189 -1.56 11.14 5.44
N ASN A 190 -0.32 11.57 5.69
CA ASN A 190 0.63 11.96 4.65
C ASN A 190 0.94 10.81 3.68
N MET A 191 1.02 9.58 4.18
CA MET A 191 1.19 8.40 3.32
C MET A 191 0.01 8.22 2.37
N PHE A 192 -1.22 8.36 2.86
CA PHE A 192 -2.40 8.32 2.00
C PHE A 192 -2.43 9.47 0.99
N GLY A 193 -2.01 10.67 1.37
CA GLY A 193 -1.83 11.80 0.47
C GLY A 193 -0.92 11.44 -0.70
N LYS A 194 0.29 10.93 -0.40
CA LYS A 194 1.27 10.51 -1.43
C LYS A 194 0.75 9.42 -2.37
N LEU A 195 -0.05 8.47 -1.86
CA LEU A 195 -0.70 7.47 -2.73
C LEU A 195 -1.76 8.11 -3.64
N LYS A 196 -2.53 9.06 -3.11
CA LYS A 196 -3.58 9.78 -3.87
C LYS A 196 -3.00 10.76 -4.90
N ASP A 197 -1.76 11.19 -4.78
CA ASP A 197 -1.06 11.98 -5.81
C ASP A 197 -0.91 11.20 -7.12
N TRP A 198 -0.98 9.88 -7.07
CA TRP A 198 -1.01 9.04 -8.24
C TRP A 198 -2.41 9.05 -8.86
N ARG A 199 -2.56 9.74 -9.98
CA ARG A 199 -3.86 10.06 -10.59
C ARG A 199 -4.75 8.83 -10.82
N ARG A 200 -4.17 7.67 -11.18
CA ARG A 200 -4.94 6.45 -11.41
C ARG A 200 -5.53 5.88 -10.12
N ILE A 201 -4.89 6.10 -8.97
CA ILE A 201 -5.40 5.72 -7.65
C ILE A 201 -6.50 6.69 -7.22
N HIS A 202 -6.24 8.00 -7.32
CA HIS A 202 -7.22 9.03 -6.96
C HIS A 202 -8.53 8.90 -7.74
N THR A 203 -8.44 8.74 -9.05
CA THR A 203 -9.62 8.67 -9.94
C THR A 203 -10.24 7.28 -10.02
N ARG A 204 -9.54 6.22 -9.58
CA ARG A 204 -9.96 4.83 -9.69
C ARG A 204 -10.39 4.44 -11.11
N TYR A 205 -9.46 4.48 -12.04
CA TYR A 205 -9.73 4.01 -13.42
C TYR A 205 -9.96 2.50 -13.50
N ASP A 206 -9.34 1.73 -12.62
CA ASP A 206 -9.45 0.27 -12.64
C ASP A 206 -10.70 -0.18 -11.90
N ARG A 207 -11.65 -0.82 -12.62
CA ARG A 207 -12.92 -1.27 -12.04
C ARG A 207 -12.78 -2.51 -11.17
N CYS A 208 -11.88 -3.44 -11.56
CA CYS A 208 -11.64 -4.67 -10.81
C CYS A 208 -10.77 -4.43 -9.59
N ALA A 209 -11.20 -4.91 -8.41
CA ALA A 209 -10.50 -4.71 -7.15
C ALA A 209 -9.04 -5.20 -7.18
N HIS A 210 -8.75 -6.36 -7.79
CA HIS A 210 -7.39 -6.91 -7.84
C HIS A 210 -6.43 -6.06 -8.70
N THR A 211 -6.89 -5.48 -9.83
CA THR A 211 -6.08 -4.59 -10.65
C THR A 211 -5.89 -3.24 -9.97
N PHE A 212 -6.93 -2.74 -9.31
CA PHE A 212 -6.84 -1.52 -8.52
C PHE A 212 -5.87 -1.67 -7.35
N PHE A 213 -5.94 -2.78 -6.62
CA PHE A 213 -5.01 -3.07 -5.53
C PHE A 213 -3.56 -3.22 -6.04
N SER A 214 -3.36 -3.85 -7.19
CA SER A 214 -2.05 -3.91 -7.85
C SER A 214 -1.48 -2.53 -8.16
N ALA A 215 -2.31 -1.59 -8.64
CA ALA A 215 -1.88 -0.21 -8.87
C ALA A 215 -1.45 0.48 -7.56
N ILE A 216 -2.17 0.25 -6.46
CA ILE A 216 -1.81 0.76 -5.12
C ILE A 216 -0.48 0.14 -4.66
N CYS A 217 -0.28 -1.17 -4.81
CA CYS A 217 0.97 -1.85 -4.45
C CYS A 217 2.16 -1.32 -5.26
N ILE A 218 1.98 -1.06 -6.56
CA ILE A 218 3.03 -0.43 -7.40
C ILE A 218 3.37 0.96 -6.85
N ALA A 219 2.38 1.81 -6.59
CA ALA A 219 2.62 3.15 -6.07
C ALA A 219 3.33 3.11 -4.71
N ALA A 220 2.85 2.29 -3.77
CA ALA A 220 3.46 2.10 -2.47
C ALA A 220 4.93 1.61 -2.57
N THR A 221 5.19 0.66 -3.47
CA THR A 221 6.55 0.18 -3.74
C THR A 221 7.47 1.31 -4.22
N ILE A 222 7.04 2.05 -5.21
CA ILE A 222 7.86 3.12 -5.82
C ILE A 222 8.09 4.29 -4.87
N ILE A 223 7.06 4.70 -4.13
CA ILE A 223 7.15 5.86 -3.23
C ILE A 223 7.99 5.55 -1.99
N PHE A 224 7.82 4.37 -1.39
CA PHE A 224 8.31 4.10 -0.05
C PHE A 224 9.45 3.07 0.05
N TRP A 225 9.60 2.17 -0.94
CA TRP A 225 10.44 1.00 -0.77
C TRP A 225 11.53 0.79 -1.83
N ILE A 226 11.34 1.28 -3.04
CA ILE A 226 12.24 0.94 -4.16
C ILE A 226 13.66 1.50 -4.02
N ASN A 227 13.83 2.58 -3.28
CA ASN A 227 15.10 3.30 -3.11
C ASN A 227 15.76 3.06 -1.73
N GLN A 228 15.41 2.01 -1.02
CA GLN A 228 15.93 1.73 0.34
C GLN A 228 16.96 0.63 0.34
#